data_fde409d9ba3e5eceec3478408446e848
#
_entry.id   fde409d9ba3e5eceec3478408446e848
#
_cell.length_a   1.000
_cell.length_b   1.000
_cell.length_c   1.000
_cell.angle_alpha   90.00
_cell.angle_beta   90.00
_cell.angle_gamma   90.00
#
_symmetry.space_group_name_H-M   'P 1'
#
loop_
_entity.id
_entity.type
_entity.pdbx_description
1 polymer ?
#
loop_
_entity_poly.entity_id
_entity_poly.type
_entity_poly.pdbx_seq_one_letter_code
_entity_poly.pdbx_strand_id
1 'polypeptide(L)'
;MTTTVYLMRHGEVVNGGERRYNGHIDIDITQNGVEQMHRLAGIVSEKKVSAIYSSDLIRSVKGAEIIANRIGIPFTPLRELRERSVGAWEGLTAAEIKERFPAEYALWRNDLLNYRPPGGEGLLDVQERVLPTYKKLVAAHPDQEIAMLLHGGVNRIVLADALGMPLLKLFRMDQAYGAINIIDYHDDGIAVVKLLNG
;
A
#
# COMPACT_ATOMS: atom_id res chain seq x y z
N MET A 1 18.92 1.77 17.86
CA MET A 1 18.86 1.14 16.52
C MET A 1 17.70 1.71 15.77
N THR A 2 17.79 1.84 14.43
CA THR A 2 16.71 2.43 13.63
C THR A 2 16.50 1.63 12.35
N THR A 3 15.28 1.12 12.14
CA THR A 3 14.90 0.49 10.87
C THR A 3 14.22 1.53 10.00
N THR A 4 14.77 1.81 8.81
CA THR A 4 14.17 2.72 7.84
C THR A 4 13.36 1.95 6.81
N VAL A 5 12.10 2.33 6.64
CA VAL A 5 11.19 1.73 5.65
C VAL A 5 10.90 2.72 4.53
N TYR A 6 11.24 2.35 3.29
CA TYR A 6 10.79 3.01 2.06
C TYR A 6 9.46 2.38 1.65
N LEU A 7 8.36 2.97 2.11
CA LEU A 7 7.00 2.49 1.86
C LEU A 7 6.46 3.13 0.59
N MET A 8 6.36 2.37 -0.49
CA MET A 8 6.02 2.85 -1.82
C MET A 8 4.65 2.33 -2.27
N ARG A 9 3.98 3.10 -3.12
CA ARG A 9 2.78 2.66 -3.84
C ARG A 9 3.17 2.22 -5.25
N HIS A 10 2.55 1.14 -5.74
CA HIS A 10 2.69 0.70 -7.13
C HIS A 10 2.39 1.82 -8.14
N GLY A 11 2.86 1.66 -9.37
CA GLY A 11 2.63 2.58 -10.48
C GLY A 11 1.18 2.66 -10.94
N GLU A 12 0.89 3.63 -11.78
CA GLU A 12 -0.43 3.80 -12.40
C GLU A 12 -0.88 2.51 -13.08
N VAL A 13 -2.15 2.14 -12.87
CA VAL A 13 -2.76 0.94 -13.46
C VAL A 13 -3.58 1.30 -14.70
N VAL A 14 -3.81 0.34 -15.59
CA VAL A 14 -4.46 0.56 -16.90
C VAL A 14 -5.86 1.19 -16.83
N ASN A 15 -6.55 1.11 -15.70
CA ASN A 15 -7.84 1.78 -15.46
C ASN A 15 -7.74 2.92 -14.43
N GLY A 16 -6.52 3.41 -14.14
CA GLY A 16 -6.25 4.39 -13.07
C GLY A 16 -6.96 5.73 -13.24
N GLY A 17 -7.18 6.16 -14.48
CA GLY A 17 -7.88 7.42 -14.80
C GLY A 17 -9.34 7.44 -14.36
N GLU A 18 -10.00 6.30 -14.28
CA GLU A 18 -11.43 6.19 -13.90
C GLU A 18 -11.64 6.04 -12.37
N ARG A 19 -10.59 5.96 -11.58
CA ARG A 19 -10.62 5.77 -10.11
C ARG A 19 -11.48 4.57 -9.69
N ARG A 20 -11.27 3.42 -10.34
CA ARG A 20 -11.96 2.17 -10.01
C ARG A 20 -11.41 1.53 -8.75
N TYR A 21 -12.26 0.88 -7.97
CA TYR A 21 -11.89 0.08 -6.81
C TYR A 21 -11.39 -1.29 -7.28
N ASN A 22 -10.09 -1.43 -7.50
CA ASN A 22 -9.53 -2.66 -8.07
C ASN A 22 -9.39 -3.80 -7.05
N GLY A 23 -9.27 -3.49 -5.75
CA GLY A 23 -9.16 -4.50 -4.71
C GLY A 23 -8.13 -5.60 -5.03
N HIS A 24 -8.61 -6.84 -5.12
CA HIS A 24 -7.80 -8.01 -5.46
C HIS A 24 -7.81 -8.35 -6.96
N ILE A 25 -8.49 -7.58 -7.83
CA ILE A 25 -8.34 -7.76 -9.28
C ILE A 25 -6.86 -7.59 -9.64
N ASP A 26 -6.35 -8.55 -10.40
CA ASP A 26 -4.95 -8.59 -10.81
C ASP A 26 -4.74 -7.76 -12.08
N ILE A 27 -4.79 -6.44 -11.92
CA ILE A 27 -4.66 -5.44 -12.97
C ILE A 27 -3.22 -4.97 -13.10
N ASP A 28 -2.77 -4.79 -14.33
CA ASP A 28 -1.42 -4.40 -14.68
C ASP A 28 -1.18 -2.88 -14.60
N ILE A 29 0.09 -2.49 -14.54
CA ILE A 29 0.51 -1.08 -14.59
C ILE A 29 0.62 -0.59 -16.04
N THR A 30 0.39 0.71 -16.25
CA THR A 30 0.59 1.39 -17.54
C THR A 30 2.08 1.61 -17.84
N GLN A 31 2.39 2.09 -19.05
CA GLN A 31 3.75 2.54 -19.38
C GLN A 31 4.19 3.70 -18.45
N ASN A 32 3.29 4.65 -18.13
CA ASN A 32 3.55 5.68 -17.13
C ASN A 32 3.81 5.08 -15.75
N GLY A 33 3.05 4.01 -15.37
CA GLY A 33 3.30 3.25 -14.15
C GLY A 33 4.70 2.63 -14.10
N VAL A 34 5.19 2.10 -15.22
CA VAL A 34 6.56 1.57 -15.34
C VAL A 34 7.60 2.69 -15.14
N GLU A 35 7.39 3.86 -15.74
CA GLU A 35 8.29 5.02 -15.59
C GLU A 35 8.32 5.51 -14.13
N GLN A 36 7.16 5.54 -13.46
CA GLN A 36 7.08 5.84 -12.03
C GLN A 36 7.90 4.84 -11.19
N MET A 37 7.86 3.54 -11.51
CA MET A 37 8.67 2.53 -10.82
C MET A 37 10.17 2.69 -11.10
N HIS A 38 10.57 3.04 -12.32
CA HIS A 38 11.98 3.36 -12.63
C HIS A 38 12.47 4.58 -11.85
N ARG A 39 11.63 5.63 -11.68
CA ARG A 39 11.95 6.78 -10.83
C ARG A 39 12.19 6.33 -9.39
N LEU A 40 11.31 5.53 -8.83
CA LEU A 40 11.47 5.00 -7.45
C LEU A 40 12.72 4.13 -7.33
N ALA A 41 12.98 3.27 -8.31
CA ALA A 41 14.18 2.44 -8.35
C ALA A 41 15.47 3.29 -8.35
N GLY A 42 15.47 4.43 -9.04
CA GLY A 42 16.55 5.42 -8.98
C GLY A 42 16.77 5.97 -7.56
N ILE A 43 15.69 6.39 -6.90
CA ILE A 43 15.75 6.94 -5.53
C ILE A 43 16.29 5.91 -4.55
N VAL A 44 15.73 4.69 -4.55
CA VAL A 44 16.12 3.67 -3.56
C VAL A 44 17.45 2.99 -3.89
N SER A 45 17.95 3.05 -5.15
CA SER A 45 19.27 2.53 -5.50
C SER A 45 20.42 3.34 -4.87
N GLU A 46 20.17 4.57 -4.42
CA GLU A 46 21.13 5.40 -3.68
C GLU A 46 21.13 5.08 -2.17
N LYS A 47 20.30 4.16 -1.73
CA LYS A 47 20.11 3.76 -0.33
C LYS A 47 20.71 2.37 -0.07
N LYS A 48 20.91 2.04 1.21
CA LYS A 48 21.49 0.75 1.62
C LYS A 48 20.37 -0.30 1.86
N VAL A 49 19.43 -0.40 0.92
CA VAL A 49 18.30 -1.34 1.04
C VAL A 49 18.81 -2.77 1.09
N SER A 50 18.48 -3.47 2.18
CA SER A 50 18.91 -4.86 2.45
C SER A 50 17.83 -5.90 2.09
N ALA A 51 16.55 -5.49 2.02
CA ALA A 51 15.44 -6.37 1.68
C ALA A 51 14.32 -5.62 0.94
N ILE A 52 13.65 -6.30 0.02
CA ILE A 52 12.50 -5.77 -0.72
C ILE A 52 11.31 -6.70 -0.52
N TYR A 53 10.17 -6.12 -0.17
CA TYR A 53 8.89 -6.80 -0.02
C TYR A 53 7.83 -6.19 -0.92
N SER A 54 6.88 -6.99 -1.38
CA SER A 54 5.72 -6.52 -2.14
C SER A 54 4.46 -7.28 -1.75
N SER A 55 3.29 -6.83 -2.19
CA SER A 55 2.17 -7.76 -2.32
C SER A 55 2.39 -8.66 -3.53
N ASP A 56 1.62 -9.75 -3.63
CA ASP A 56 1.65 -10.69 -4.73
C ASP A 56 0.72 -10.30 -5.91
N LEU A 57 0.07 -9.11 -5.86
CA LEU A 57 -0.69 -8.58 -6.99
C LEU A 57 0.25 -8.03 -8.07
N ILE A 58 -0.05 -8.32 -9.36
CA ILE A 58 0.86 -8.06 -10.50
C ILE A 58 1.36 -6.61 -10.56
N ARG A 59 0.52 -5.62 -10.25
CA ARG A 59 0.89 -4.19 -10.20
C ARG A 59 1.98 -3.87 -9.18
N SER A 60 2.01 -4.62 -8.07
CA SER A 60 3.02 -4.50 -7.02
C SER A 60 4.26 -5.33 -7.37
N VAL A 61 4.06 -6.55 -7.86
CA VAL A 61 5.14 -7.46 -8.30
C VAL A 61 6.00 -6.81 -9.38
N LYS A 62 5.40 -6.30 -10.46
CA LYS A 62 6.14 -5.65 -11.56
C LYS A 62 6.98 -4.46 -11.08
N GLY A 63 6.44 -3.64 -10.21
CA GLY A 63 7.22 -2.54 -9.64
C GLY A 63 8.36 -3.03 -8.73
N ALA A 64 8.13 -4.08 -7.93
CA ALA A 64 9.16 -4.69 -7.11
C ALA A 64 10.27 -5.34 -7.95
N GLU A 65 9.94 -5.97 -9.08
CA GLU A 65 10.92 -6.49 -10.05
C GLU A 65 11.82 -5.39 -10.62
N ILE A 66 11.24 -4.25 -11.00
CA ILE A 66 12.01 -3.10 -11.52
C ILE A 66 12.99 -2.60 -10.46
N ILE A 67 12.56 -2.48 -9.20
CA ILE A 67 13.39 -2.04 -8.08
C ILE A 67 14.47 -3.08 -7.79
N ALA A 68 14.09 -4.36 -7.67
CA ALA A 68 14.97 -5.49 -7.38
C ALA A 68 16.11 -5.60 -8.43
N ASN A 69 15.75 -5.51 -9.71
CA ASN A 69 16.73 -5.54 -10.82
C ASN A 69 17.70 -4.36 -10.76
N ARG A 70 17.24 -3.18 -10.36
CA ARG A 70 18.09 -1.98 -10.25
C ARG A 70 19.08 -2.07 -9.09
N ILE A 71 18.65 -2.63 -7.95
CA ILE A 71 19.46 -2.74 -6.72
C ILE A 71 20.33 -4.00 -6.73
N GLY A 72 19.91 -5.04 -7.46
CA GLY A 72 20.62 -6.33 -7.53
C GLY A 72 20.32 -7.28 -6.38
N ILE A 73 19.16 -7.13 -5.70
CA ILE A 73 18.70 -8.03 -4.65
C ILE A 73 17.30 -8.59 -4.95
N PRO A 74 16.94 -9.82 -4.52
CA PRO A 74 15.61 -10.36 -4.75
C PRO A 74 14.55 -9.64 -3.91
N PHE A 75 13.28 -9.75 -4.33
CA PHE A 75 12.14 -9.33 -3.52
C PHE A 75 11.30 -10.54 -3.06
N THR A 76 10.52 -10.36 -2.00
CA THR A 76 9.62 -11.37 -1.44
C THR A 76 8.17 -10.88 -1.56
N PRO A 77 7.32 -11.51 -2.41
CA PRO A 77 5.90 -11.21 -2.46
C PRO A 77 5.15 -11.87 -1.30
N LEU A 78 4.22 -11.12 -0.67
CA LEU A 78 3.43 -11.55 0.47
C LEU A 78 1.94 -11.25 0.25
N ARG A 79 1.10 -12.27 0.35
CA ARG A 79 -0.34 -12.15 0.19
C ARG A 79 -0.97 -11.26 1.26
N GLU A 80 -0.44 -11.28 2.46
CA GLU A 80 -0.89 -10.49 3.60
C GLU A 80 -0.76 -8.98 3.35
N LEU A 81 0.06 -8.57 2.37
CA LEU A 81 0.27 -7.16 2.01
C LEU A 81 -0.59 -6.69 0.81
N ARG A 82 -1.56 -7.50 0.33
CA ARG A 82 -2.52 -7.11 -0.71
C ARG A 82 -3.34 -5.90 -0.30
N GLU A 83 -3.82 -5.16 -1.31
CA GLU A 83 -4.81 -4.10 -1.12
C GLU A 83 -6.08 -4.65 -0.45
N ARG A 84 -6.93 -3.77 0.04
CA ARG A 84 -8.25 -4.12 0.56
C ARG A 84 -9.07 -4.81 -0.54
N SER A 85 -9.55 -6.03 -0.28
CA SER A 85 -10.60 -6.61 -1.12
C SER A 85 -11.89 -5.82 -0.94
N VAL A 86 -12.50 -5.43 -2.04
CA VAL A 86 -13.80 -4.78 -2.02
C VAL A 86 -14.92 -5.68 -2.56
N GLY A 87 -14.63 -6.98 -2.77
CA GLY A 87 -15.59 -8.02 -3.12
C GLY A 87 -16.43 -7.65 -4.34
N ALA A 88 -17.77 -7.63 -4.20
CA ALA A 88 -18.70 -7.31 -5.30
C ALA A 88 -18.50 -5.92 -5.91
N TRP A 89 -17.71 -5.03 -5.28
CA TRP A 89 -17.42 -3.69 -5.81
C TRP A 89 -16.14 -3.63 -6.64
N GLU A 90 -15.41 -4.72 -6.77
CA GLU A 90 -14.16 -4.76 -7.54
C GLU A 90 -14.41 -4.39 -9.00
N GLY A 91 -13.55 -3.54 -9.54
CA GLY A 91 -13.63 -3.00 -10.89
C GLY A 91 -14.66 -1.86 -11.08
N LEU A 92 -15.44 -1.50 -10.06
CA LEU A 92 -16.45 -0.43 -10.16
C LEU A 92 -15.89 0.92 -9.69
N THR A 93 -16.44 1.99 -10.24
CA THR A 93 -16.28 3.36 -9.74
C THR A 93 -17.23 3.62 -8.56
N ALA A 94 -17.00 4.69 -7.79
CA ALA A 94 -17.92 5.10 -6.71
C ALA A 94 -19.33 5.39 -7.21
N ALA A 95 -19.47 5.94 -8.45
CA ALA A 95 -20.75 6.21 -9.06
C ALA A 95 -21.50 4.91 -9.39
N GLU A 96 -20.84 3.95 -10.02
CA GLU A 96 -21.39 2.62 -10.34
C GLU A 96 -21.77 1.84 -9.07
N ILE A 97 -20.98 1.93 -8.00
CA ILE A 97 -21.31 1.32 -6.71
C ILE A 97 -22.59 1.94 -6.14
N LYS A 98 -22.70 3.27 -6.13
CA LYS A 98 -23.88 3.98 -5.65
C LYS A 98 -25.13 3.63 -6.44
N GLU A 99 -25.01 3.43 -7.76
CA GLU A 99 -26.12 3.05 -8.65
C GLU A 99 -26.56 1.60 -8.43
N ARG A 100 -25.61 0.66 -8.42
CA ARG A 100 -25.88 -0.78 -8.37
C ARG A 100 -26.15 -1.32 -6.96
N PHE A 101 -25.57 -0.67 -5.96
CA PHE A 101 -25.60 -1.08 -4.54
C PHE A 101 -25.99 0.11 -3.63
N PRO A 102 -27.13 0.78 -3.84
CA PRO A 102 -27.45 2.03 -3.14
C PRO A 102 -27.57 1.86 -1.61
N ALA A 103 -28.12 0.74 -1.14
CA ALA A 103 -28.27 0.47 0.28
C ALA A 103 -26.90 0.23 0.95
N GLU A 104 -26.07 -0.62 0.35
CA GLU A 104 -24.72 -0.94 0.80
C GLU A 104 -23.81 0.28 0.77
N TYR A 105 -23.93 1.13 -0.26
CA TYR A 105 -23.20 2.38 -0.35
C TYR A 105 -23.57 3.34 0.79
N ALA A 106 -24.85 3.43 1.14
CA ALA A 106 -25.30 4.25 2.26
C ALA A 106 -24.78 3.71 3.61
N LEU A 107 -24.79 2.39 3.83
CA LEU A 107 -24.19 1.77 5.01
C LEU A 107 -22.71 2.04 5.12
N TRP A 108 -21.97 1.86 4.03
CA TRP A 108 -20.53 2.18 3.98
C TRP A 108 -20.22 3.64 4.31
N ARG A 109 -21.01 4.58 3.79
CA ARG A 109 -20.84 6.01 4.08
C ARG A 109 -21.08 6.35 5.55
N ASN A 110 -21.97 5.61 6.22
CA ASN A 110 -22.32 5.83 7.61
C ASN A 110 -21.35 5.14 8.60
N ASP A 111 -20.79 3.99 8.21
CA ASP A 111 -19.84 3.24 9.03
C ASP A 111 -18.66 2.75 8.18
N LEU A 112 -17.78 3.68 7.84
CA LEU A 112 -16.59 3.38 7.04
C LEU A 112 -15.64 2.38 7.70
N LEU A 113 -15.63 2.34 9.03
CA LEU A 113 -14.68 1.52 9.80
C LEU A 113 -15.07 0.04 9.78
N ASN A 114 -16.32 -0.26 10.07
CA ASN A 114 -16.80 -1.64 10.27
C ASN A 114 -17.46 -2.23 9.04
N TYR A 115 -17.93 -1.38 8.10
CA TYR A 115 -18.62 -1.85 6.92
C TYR A 115 -17.73 -2.73 6.03
N ARG A 116 -18.26 -3.89 5.67
CA ARG A 116 -17.67 -4.82 4.70
C ARG A 116 -18.52 -4.86 3.43
N PRO A 117 -17.95 -4.53 2.25
CA PRO A 117 -18.64 -4.81 0.98
C PRO A 117 -18.95 -6.31 0.86
N PRO A 118 -20.02 -6.72 0.15
CA PRO A 118 -20.33 -8.11 -0.03
C PRO A 118 -19.14 -8.93 -0.56
N GLY A 119 -18.68 -9.91 0.22
CA GLY A 119 -17.48 -10.70 -0.11
C GLY A 119 -16.14 -10.00 0.02
N GLY A 120 -16.11 -8.77 0.57
CA GLY A 120 -14.89 -7.98 0.76
C GLY A 120 -14.50 -7.78 2.23
N GLU A 121 -13.47 -6.95 2.43
CA GLU A 121 -12.89 -6.59 3.73
C GLU A 121 -13.37 -5.21 4.21
N GLY A 122 -13.59 -5.06 5.52
CA GLY A 122 -13.66 -3.77 6.21
C GLY A 122 -12.27 -3.18 6.43
N LEU A 123 -12.19 -1.93 6.89
CA LEU A 123 -10.89 -1.31 7.19
C LEU A 123 -10.17 -2.01 8.36
N LEU A 124 -10.91 -2.48 9.36
CA LEU A 124 -10.35 -3.23 10.50
C LEU A 124 -9.77 -4.56 10.04
N ASP A 125 -10.43 -5.29 9.12
CA ASP A 125 -9.92 -6.56 8.60
C ASP A 125 -8.57 -6.38 7.91
N VAL A 126 -8.44 -5.31 7.10
CA VAL A 126 -7.17 -4.99 6.43
C VAL A 126 -6.10 -4.63 7.46
N GLN A 127 -6.43 -3.84 8.48
CA GLN A 127 -5.52 -3.49 9.55
C GLN A 127 -5.01 -4.74 10.29
N GLU A 128 -5.92 -5.64 10.67
CA GLU A 128 -5.62 -6.90 11.38
C GLU A 128 -4.76 -7.85 10.53
N ARG A 129 -4.91 -7.84 9.21
CA ARG A 129 -4.12 -8.64 8.29
C ARG A 129 -2.73 -8.04 8.02
N VAL A 130 -2.68 -6.73 7.78
CA VAL A 130 -1.48 -6.04 7.30
C VAL A 130 -0.49 -5.73 8.42
N LEU A 131 -0.95 -5.12 9.52
CA LEU A 131 -0.04 -4.59 10.54
C LEU A 131 0.80 -5.67 11.24
N PRO A 132 0.28 -6.85 11.60
CA PRO A 132 1.13 -7.88 12.20
C PRO A 132 2.27 -8.32 11.27
N THR A 133 1.97 -8.54 9.98
CA THR A 133 2.97 -8.91 8.98
C THR A 133 3.98 -7.77 8.78
N TYR A 134 3.50 -6.54 8.58
CA TYR A 134 4.35 -5.36 8.42
C TYR A 134 5.30 -5.17 9.61
N LYS A 135 4.78 -5.17 10.84
CA LYS A 135 5.59 -5.00 12.06
C LYS A 135 6.61 -6.13 12.26
N LYS A 136 6.24 -7.37 11.90
CA LYS A 136 7.17 -8.50 11.91
C LYS A 136 8.34 -8.29 10.95
N LEU A 137 8.07 -7.77 9.74
CA LEU A 137 9.12 -7.47 8.76
C LEU A 137 10.02 -6.34 9.27
N VAL A 138 9.47 -5.27 9.82
CA VAL A 138 10.27 -4.18 10.43
C VAL A 138 11.16 -4.72 11.54
N ALA A 139 10.61 -5.52 12.44
CA ALA A 139 11.35 -6.10 13.57
C ALA A 139 12.43 -7.10 13.15
N ALA A 140 12.31 -7.72 11.98
CA ALA A 140 13.30 -8.65 11.42
C ALA A 140 14.54 -7.94 10.83
N HIS A 141 14.53 -6.62 10.70
CA HIS A 141 15.58 -5.82 10.08
C HIS A 141 16.11 -4.69 10.99
N PRO A 142 16.57 -5.00 12.22
CA PRO A 142 17.07 -3.96 13.12
C PRO A 142 18.29 -3.26 12.51
N ASP A 143 18.29 -1.93 12.58
CA ASP A 143 19.36 -1.07 12.07
C ASP A 143 19.63 -1.20 10.56
N GLN A 144 18.58 -1.53 9.77
CA GLN A 144 18.65 -1.72 8.32
C GLN A 144 17.65 -0.83 7.60
N GLU A 145 17.83 -0.71 6.28
CA GLU A 145 16.91 -0.05 5.38
C GLU A 145 16.18 -1.10 4.54
N ILE A 146 14.86 -1.06 4.47
CA ILE A 146 14.03 -1.98 3.70
C ILE A 146 13.07 -1.24 2.78
N ALA A 147 12.75 -1.83 1.63
CA ALA A 147 11.80 -1.30 0.67
C ALA A 147 10.53 -2.16 0.65
N MET A 148 9.36 -1.50 0.67
CA MET A 148 8.06 -2.18 0.56
C MET A 148 7.23 -1.53 -0.54
N LEU A 149 6.87 -2.30 -1.58
CA LEU A 149 6.03 -1.82 -2.67
C LEU A 149 4.61 -2.36 -2.53
N LEU A 150 3.69 -1.51 -2.09
CA LEU A 150 2.37 -1.89 -1.68
C LEU A 150 1.28 -1.04 -2.39
N HIS A 151 0.20 -0.71 -1.69
CA HIS A 151 -1.03 -0.14 -2.22
C HIS A 151 -1.47 1.09 -1.45
N GLY A 152 -2.33 1.91 -2.07
CA GLY A 152 -2.77 3.17 -1.48
C GLY A 152 -3.54 3.03 -0.18
N GLY A 153 -4.42 2.03 -0.05
CA GLY A 153 -5.17 1.75 1.18
C GLY A 153 -4.26 1.20 2.28
N VAL A 154 -3.42 0.24 1.93
CA VAL A 154 -2.46 -0.38 2.85
C VAL A 154 -1.45 0.63 3.39
N ASN A 155 -0.86 1.46 2.51
CA ASN A 155 0.08 2.50 2.93
C ASN A 155 -0.55 3.48 3.93
N ARG A 156 -1.81 3.88 3.69
CA ARG A 156 -2.54 4.74 4.62
C ARG A 156 -2.76 4.11 5.99
N ILE A 157 -3.00 2.80 6.04
CA ILE A 157 -3.15 2.07 7.32
C ILE A 157 -1.82 2.05 8.07
N VAL A 158 -0.72 1.75 7.39
CA VAL A 158 0.63 1.75 7.97
C VAL A 158 1.00 3.16 8.48
N LEU A 159 0.76 4.18 7.67
CA LEU A 159 1.03 5.58 8.04
C LEU A 159 0.16 6.04 9.21
N ALA A 160 -1.12 5.63 9.25
CA ALA A 160 -2.01 5.94 10.36
C ALA A 160 -1.51 5.31 11.67
N ASP A 161 -1.04 4.05 11.64
CA ASP A 161 -0.43 3.38 12.79
C ASP A 161 0.85 4.10 13.24
N ALA A 162 1.75 4.42 12.32
CA ALA A 162 3.00 5.13 12.61
C ALA A 162 2.77 6.53 13.22
N LEU A 163 1.73 7.23 12.80
CA LEU A 163 1.38 8.57 13.28
C LEU A 163 0.45 8.55 14.51
N GLY A 164 0.05 7.40 15.04
CA GLY A 164 -0.96 7.30 16.11
C GLY A 164 -2.31 7.89 15.69
N MET A 165 -2.62 7.92 14.40
CA MET A 165 -3.80 8.57 13.86
C MET A 165 -4.99 7.60 13.82
N PRO A 166 -6.20 8.03 14.25
CA PRO A 166 -7.40 7.21 14.13
C PRO A 166 -7.65 6.76 12.69
N LEU A 167 -7.96 5.48 12.50
CA LEU A 167 -8.15 4.86 11.19
C LEU A 167 -9.21 5.57 10.33
N LEU A 168 -10.26 6.14 10.93
CA LEU A 168 -11.26 6.96 10.24
C LEU A 168 -10.70 8.23 9.56
N LYS A 169 -9.48 8.63 9.89
CA LYS A 169 -8.83 9.82 9.33
C LYS A 169 -7.82 9.49 8.22
N LEU A 170 -7.64 8.21 7.88
CA LEU A 170 -6.61 7.75 6.93
C LEU A 170 -6.70 8.38 5.53
N PHE A 171 -7.91 8.77 5.09
CA PHE A 171 -8.11 9.44 3.80
C PHE A 171 -7.69 10.93 3.79
N ARG A 172 -7.19 11.46 4.91
CA ARG A 172 -6.55 12.77 4.96
C ARG A 172 -5.12 12.77 4.43
N MET A 173 -4.55 11.57 4.26
CA MET A 173 -3.23 11.39 3.65
C MET A 173 -3.42 11.00 2.18
N ASP A 174 -2.83 11.78 1.28
CA ASP A 174 -2.78 11.36 -0.12
C ASP A 174 -1.75 10.24 -0.32
N GLN A 175 -2.00 9.41 -1.31
CA GLN A 175 -1.07 8.38 -1.78
C GLN A 175 -1.21 8.31 -3.30
N ALA A 176 -0.38 9.06 -4.03
CA ALA A 176 -0.34 9.06 -5.49
C ALA A 176 0.24 7.73 -6.02
N TYR A 177 -0.03 7.39 -7.28
CA TYR A 177 0.69 6.29 -7.94
C TYR A 177 2.18 6.60 -7.99
N GLY A 178 3.02 5.62 -7.68
CA GLY A 178 4.45 5.80 -7.61
C GLY A 178 4.93 6.73 -6.47
N ALA A 179 4.09 6.98 -5.45
CA ALA A 179 4.51 7.72 -4.27
C ALA A 179 5.45 6.90 -3.39
N ILE A 180 6.35 7.60 -2.70
CA ILE A 180 7.23 7.07 -1.68
C ILE A 180 6.96 7.75 -0.34
N ASN A 181 6.91 6.96 0.73
CA ASN A 181 6.89 7.44 2.10
C ASN A 181 8.13 6.87 2.80
N ILE A 182 8.71 7.62 3.74
CA ILE A 182 9.88 7.18 4.50
C ILE A 182 9.52 7.22 5.98
N ILE A 183 9.69 6.08 6.66
CA ILE A 183 9.38 5.92 8.08
C ILE A 183 10.59 5.34 8.79
N ASP A 184 11.07 6.00 9.83
CA ASP A 184 12.08 5.47 10.75
C ASP A 184 11.40 4.87 11.97
N TYR A 185 11.70 3.62 12.27
CA TYR A 185 11.25 2.90 13.47
C TYR A 185 12.42 2.77 14.43
N HIS A 186 12.29 3.36 15.60
CA HIS A 186 13.28 3.34 16.66
C HIS A 186 13.03 2.20 17.66
N ASP A 187 14.08 1.76 18.35
CA ASP A 187 14.03 0.67 19.35
C ASP A 187 13.22 1.03 20.62
N ASP A 188 12.97 2.30 20.87
CA ASP A 188 12.06 2.80 21.92
C ASP A 188 10.57 2.71 21.54
N GLY A 189 10.26 2.19 20.33
CA GLY A 189 8.90 2.05 19.82
C GLY A 189 8.34 3.30 19.12
N ILE A 190 9.14 4.36 19.00
CA ILE A 190 8.74 5.58 18.28
C ILE A 190 8.89 5.36 16.77
N ALA A 191 7.85 5.72 16.02
CA ALA A 191 7.89 5.81 14.55
C ALA A 191 7.92 7.28 14.11
N VAL A 192 8.86 7.64 13.23
CA VAL A 192 9.00 8.99 12.68
C VAL A 192 8.75 8.97 11.19
N VAL A 193 7.70 9.60 10.71
CA VAL A 193 7.41 9.77 9.28
C VAL A 193 8.27 10.92 8.74
N LYS A 194 9.32 10.59 7.98
CA LYS A 194 10.30 11.53 7.40
C LYS A 194 9.82 12.15 6.09
N LEU A 195 9.03 11.39 5.33
CA LEU A 195 8.47 11.81 4.04
C LEU A 195 7.09 11.17 3.89
N LEU A 196 6.15 11.94 3.36
CA LEU A 196 4.80 11.47 3.03
C LEU A 196 4.47 11.86 1.60
N ASN A 197 4.13 10.87 0.75
CA ASN A 197 3.66 11.05 -0.62
C ASN A 197 4.63 11.85 -1.53
N GLY A 198 5.94 11.54 -1.45
CA GLY A 198 7.00 12.14 -2.27
C GLY A 198 7.11 11.57 -3.68
#